data_0e8ad7389e2df540552e1b1e83b5e2dd
#
_entry.id   0e8ad7389e2df540552e1b1e83b5e2dd
#
_cell.length_a   1.000
_cell.length_b   1.000
_cell.length_c   1.000
_cell.angle_alpha   90.00
_cell.angle_beta   90.00
_cell.angle_gamma   90.00
#
_symmetry.space_group_name_H-M   'P 1'
#
loop_
_entity.id
_entity.type
_entity.pdbx_description
1 polymer ?
#
loop_
_entity_poly.entity_id
_entity_poly.type
_entity_poly.pdbx_seq_one_letter_code
_entity_poly.pdbx_strand_id
1 'polypeptide(L)'
;MQIMQYKSLLFKNPQMIIWVALLSVVFIACKNESNDTAVESLTLEATPLEPKIKYGFDYNQYDVKEFKIKRGDTFGAILERNGIDYPEVHNILQVIKKSEVNIRKLQIGKPYTLLFTKDSVPRAQAFIYQPGIESYDVVQLKDSLYANKVKKNIRVVELEATGVIKSSLYETMNASGYNSNLTYYLADVYAWTIDFNRLDKGDRFKVIYTERFVDDSISVGIEKIKAAYFEHRNKALYAFEFKTDSIKGIVDYFDDRAKNLRRAFLKAPVAFSRISSRYNLKRRIAYYGRVKPHKGTDYAAAVGTPIMATANGTVVKASYTRGNGNYVKIKHNRTYATQYLHMKRRKVRVGQYVKQGDVIGWVGMTGNTSGPHVCYRFWKNGRQVDPFKQKLPEAKPISKKLRTQFLTYIEPVRTQLNCLSFEQNTEDETLAMN
;
A
#
# COMPACT_ATOMS: atom_id res chain seq x y z
N MET A 1 18.99 -36.29 30.00
CA MET A 1 19.74 -36.15 31.26
C MET A 1 21.11 -35.60 30.90
N GLN A 2 21.27 -34.30 30.77
CA GLN A 2 22.57 -33.61 30.78
C GLN A 2 22.32 -32.16 31.22
N ILE A 3 22.83 -31.89 32.38
CA ILE A 3 22.76 -30.61 33.12
C ILE A 3 23.86 -29.71 32.55
N MET A 4 23.52 -28.58 32.03
CA MET A 4 24.47 -27.55 31.60
C MET A 4 24.72 -26.58 32.74
N GLN A 5 25.96 -26.55 33.22
CA GLN A 5 26.50 -25.68 34.29
C GLN A 5 26.59 -24.24 33.78
N TYR A 6 25.97 -23.32 34.51
CA TYR A 6 26.27 -21.89 34.45
C TYR A 6 27.57 -21.60 35.24
N LYS A 7 28.60 -21.19 34.53
CA LYS A 7 29.81 -20.59 35.16
C LYS A 7 29.64 -19.07 35.22
N SER A 8 29.70 -18.58 36.43
CA SER A 8 29.79 -17.18 36.87
C SER A 8 30.96 -16.45 36.22
N LEU A 9 30.69 -15.30 35.62
CA LEU A 9 31.67 -14.27 35.26
C LEU A 9 31.29 -12.98 36.00
N LEU A 10 31.75 -12.89 37.23
CA LEU A 10 31.82 -11.66 38.00
C LEU A 10 33.27 -11.44 38.40
N PHE A 11 33.71 -10.18 38.32
CA PHE A 11 35.00 -9.62 38.78
C PHE A 11 36.17 -9.63 37.80
N LYS A 12 36.22 -8.55 37.00
CA LYS A 12 37.47 -7.88 36.64
C LYS A 12 37.18 -6.42 36.22
N ASN A 13 37.08 -5.53 37.20
CA ASN A 13 37.31 -4.10 36.96
C ASN A 13 37.67 -3.40 38.29
N PRO A 14 38.96 -3.06 38.55
CA PRO A 14 39.41 -2.51 39.82
C PRO A 14 39.05 -1.04 40.07
N GLN A 15 38.34 -0.38 39.16
CA GLN A 15 37.95 1.03 39.32
C GLN A 15 36.63 1.25 40.06
N MET A 16 35.90 0.19 40.42
CA MET A 16 34.59 0.32 41.13
C MET A 16 34.73 0.25 42.67
N ILE A 17 35.93 0.03 43.21
CA ILE A 17 36.17 -0.08 44.67
C ILE A 17 36.45 1.29 45.31
N ILE A 18 36.80 2.33 44.58
CA ILE A 18 37.17 3.65 45.11
C ILE A 18 35.95 4.53 45.45
N TRP A 19 34.78 4.27 44.92
CA TRP A 19 33.57 5.09 45.13
C TRP A 19 32.70 4.67 46.34
N VAL A 20 32.94 3.51 46.94
CA VAL A 20 32.18 3.04 48.10
C VAL A 20 32.84 3.46 49.44
N ALA A 21 34.12 3.87 49.43
CA ALA A 21 34.84 4.29 50.62
C ALA A 21 34.72 5.80 50.99
N LEU A 22 34.04 6.61 50.12
CA LEU A 22 33.90 8.06 50.34
C LEU A 22 32.52 8.49 50.87
N LEU A 23 31.61 7.55 51.16
CA LEU A 23 30.25 7.85 51.65
C LEU A 23 30.06 7.57 53.17
N SER A 24 31.12 7.27 53.93
CA SER A 24 31.01 6.89 55.35
C SER A 24 31.59 7.88 56.35
N VAL A 25 31.87 9.16 56.00
CA VAL A 25 32.47 10.13 56.91
C VAL A 25 31.69 11.46 57.01
N VAL A 26 30.37 11.44 56.94
CA VAL A 26 29.56 12.64 57.24
C VAL A 26 28.39 12.27 58.18
N PHE A 27 28.69 11.69 59.33
CA PHE A 27 27.73 11.62 60.42
C PHE A 27 28.45 11.70 61.74
N ILE A 28 28.86 12.88 62.17
CA ILE A 28 29.01 13.25 63.61
C ILE A 28 29.16 14.78 63.64
N ALA A 29 28.10 15.50 63.92
CA ALA A 29 27.98 16.72 64.66
C ALA A 29 26.59 17.32 64.58
N CYS A 30 25.72 17.00 65.50
CA CYS A 30 24.60 17.88 65.82
C CYS A 30 24.45 17.96 67.30
N LYS A 31 24.80 19.10 67.80
CA LYS A 31 24.46 19.57 69.15
C LYS A 31 23.05 20.06 69.20
N ASN A 32 22.31 19.72 70.23
CA ASN A 32 21.01 20.23 70.60
C ASN A 32 20.96 21.76 70.73
N GLU A 33 20.00 22.38 70.09
CA GLU A 33 19.36 23.58 70.62
C GLU A 33 17.84 23.52 70.23
N SER A 34 17.04 23.57 71.29
CA SER A 34 15.60 23.65 71.23
C SER A 34 15.20 25.06 70.76
N ASN A 35 14.41 25.16 69.70
CA ASN A 35 13.55 26.29 69.45
C ASN A 35 12.31 25.86 68.67
N ASP A 36 11.16 26.14 69.27
CA ASP A 36 9.82 26.10 68.66
C ASP A 36 9.79 26.90 67.38
N THR A 37 9.51 26.20 66.27
CA THR A 37 9.03 26.90 65.06
C THR A 37 8.04 26.03 64.32
N ALA A 38 6.97 26.67 63.95
CA ALA A 38 5.78 26.17 63.31
C ALA A 38 6.04 25.14 62.21
N VAL A 39 5.24 24.05 62.21
CA VAL A 39 5.16 23.08 61.13
C VAL A 39 4.52 23.78 59.94
N GLU A 40 5.34 24.30 59.05
CA GLU A 40 4.91 24.75 57.74
C GLU A 40 4.56 23.46 56.93
N SER A 41 3.23 23.24 56.76
CA SER A 41 2.76 22.16 55.92
C SER A 41 3.22 22.45 54.49
N LEU A 42 4.25 21.77 54.05
CA LEU A 42 4.61 21.67 52.63
C LEU A 42 3.43 21.02 51.87
N THR A 43 2.50 21.86 51.44
CA THR A 43 1.59 21.49 50.36
C THR A 43 2.45 21.22 49.14
N LEU A 44 2.67 19.92 48.83
CA LEU A 44 3.16 19.50 47.53
C LEU A 44 2.14 19.98 46.50
N GLU A 45 2.39 21.14 45.90
CA GLU A 45 1.68 21.52 44.67
C GLU A 45 1.94 20.44 43.67
N ALA A 46 0.88 19.65 43.41
CA ALA A 46 0.90 18.65 42.35
C ALA A 46 1.21 19.35 41.03
N THR A 47 2.39 19.10 40.48
CA THR A 47 2.74 19.59 39.13
C THR A 47 1.63 19.19 38.18
N PRO A 48 1.04 20.15 37.45
CA PRO A 48 -0.04 19.83 36.51
C PRO A 48 0.46 18.77 35.53
N LEU A 49 -0.23 17.66 35.43
CA LEU A 49 0.07 16.60 34.45
C LEU A 49 -0.01 17.21 33.05
N GLU A 50 1.03 17.07 32.24
CA GLU A 50 1.01 17.51 30.85
C GLU A 50 -0.20 16.88 30.13
N PRO A 51 -0.96 17.68 29.35
CA PRO A 51 -2.15 17.20 28.67
C PRO A 51 -1.81 16.08 27.68
N LYS A 52 -2.41 14.91 27.83
CA LYS A 52 -2.25 13.79 26.88
C LYS A 52 -3.29 13.86 25.78
N ILE A 53 -3.08 14.71 24.79
CA ILE A 53 -4.03 14.91 23.70
C ILE A 53 -4.00 13.76 22.70
N LYS A 54 -5.12 13.06 22.54
CA LYS A 54 -5.33 12.00 21.53
C LYS A 54 -6.73 12.11 20.95
N TYR A 55 -6.87 12.07 19.63
CA TYR A 55 -8.14 12.21 18.90
C TYR A 55 -8.92 13.49 19.20
N GLY A 56 -8.25 14.56 19.66
CA GLY A 56 -8.86 15.82 20.03
C GLY A 56 -9.35 15.90 21.48
N PHE A 57 -9.09 14.87 22.30
CA PHE A 57 -9.45 14.82 23.72
C PHE A 57 -8.19 14.75 24.59
N ASP A 58 -8.23 15.45 25.74
CA ASP A 58 -7.22 15.25 26.78
C ASP A 58 -7.55 13.97 27.57
N TYR A 59 -6.80 12.89 27.30
CA TYR A 59 -7.02 11.60 27.92
C TYR A 59 -6.81 11.59 29.43
N ASN A 60 -6.14 12.60 29.99
CA ASN A 60 -6.01 12.75 31.44
C ASN A 60 -7.34 13.06 32.11
N GLN A 61 -8.34 13.55 31.37
CA GLN A 61 -9.67 13.91 31.91
C GLN A 61 -10.67 12.75 31.86
N TYR A 62 -10.36 11.63 31.21
CA TYR A 62 -11.28 10.52 30.99
C TYR A 62 -10.76 9.18 31.51
N ASP A 63 -11.69 8.29 31.86
CA ASP A 63 -11.42 6.86 31.95
C ASP A 63 -11.53 6.29 30.53
N VAL A 64 -10.40 5.79 30.00
CA VAL A 64 -10.25 5.38 28.59
C VAL A 64 -10.34 3.88 28.45
N LYS A 65 -11.33 3.39 27.68
CA LYS A 65 -11.50 1.96 27.43
C LYS A 65 -11.35 1.65 25.94
N GLU A 66 -10.37 0.83 25.59
CA GLU A 66 -10.08 0.42 24.22
C GLU A 66 -10.61 -0.99 23.96
N PHE A 67 -11.29 -1.16 22.83
CA PHE A 67 -11.94 -2.40 22.43
C PHE A 67 -11.67 -2.70 20.95
N LYS A 68 -12.08 -3.91 20.52
CA LYS A 68 -12.13 -4.29 19.10
C LYS A 68 -13.54 -4.71 18.74
N ILE A 69 -13.99 -4.35 17.54
CA ILE A 69 -15.30 -4.75 16.99
C ILE A 69 -15.35 -6.28 16.89
N LYS A 70 -16.38 -6.88 17.48
CA LYS A 70 -16.66 -8.32 17.44
C LYS A 70 -17.74 -8.65 16.42
N ARG A 71 -17.87 -9.93 16.08
CA ARG A 71 -18.95 -10.42 15.22
C ARG A 71 -20.30 -10.16 15.88
N GLY A 72 -21.21 -9.51 15.17
CA GLY A 72 -22.54 -9.14 15.66
C GLY A 72 -22.61 -7.77 16.35
N ASP A 73 -21.47 -7.08 16.56
CA ASP A 73 -21.51 -5.73 17.11
C ASP A 73 -22.17 -4.77 16.12
N THR A 74 -23.09 -3.97 16.66
CA THR A 74 -23.63 -2.78 16.00
C THR A 74 -23.33 -1.57 16.88
N PHE A 75 -23.32 -0.39 16.29
CA PHE A 75 -23.07 0.84 17.05
C PHE A 75 -24.05 1.00 18.21
N GLY A 76 -25.37 0.81 17.96
CA GLY A 76 -26.38 0.89 19.01
C GLY A 76 -26.12 -0.11 20.14
N ALA A 77 -25.90 -1.39 19.82
CA ALA A 77 -25.64 -2.41 20.83
C ALA A 77 -24.34 -2.14 21.65
N ILE A 78 -23.33 -1.50 21.04
CA ILE A 78 -22.15 -1.07 21.78
C ILE A 78 -22.51 0.04 22.78
N LEU A 79 -23.30 1.02 22.36
CA LEU A 79 -23.70 2.12 23.23
C LEU A 79 -24.61 1.65 24.38
N GLU A 80 -25.60 0.82 24.09
CA GLU A 80 -26.50 0.25 25.09
C GLU A 80 -25.77 -0.55 26.19
N ARG A 81 -24.79 -1.38 25.80
CA ARG A 81 -23.92 -2.11 26.74
C ARG A 81 -23.08 -1.18 27.62
N ASN A 82 -22.92 0.07 27.24
CA ASN A 82 -22.14 1.07 27.95
C ASN A 82 -23.02 2.17 28.57
N GLY A 83 -24.31 1.86 28.84
CA GLY A 83 -25.20 2.69 29.62
C GLY A 83 -25.82 3.88 28.88
N ILE A 84 -25.96 3.80 27.56
CA ILE A 84 -26.67 4.81 26.75
C ILE A 84 -27.98 4.21 26.27
N ASP A 85 -29.10 4.75 26.72
CA ASP A 85 -30.44 4.24 26.45
C ASP A 85 -30.87 4.51 25.00
N TYR A 86 -31.85 3.69 24.54
CA TYR A 86 -32.33 3.74 23.15
C TYR A 86 -32.76 5.14 22.66
N PRO A 87 -33.47 5.98 23.43
CA PRO A 87 -33.80 7.34 23.01
C PRO A 87 -32.57 8.20 22.70
N GLU A 88 -31.53 8.08 23.53
CA GLU A 88 -30.26 8.79 23.30
C GLU A 88 -29.54 8.25 22.08
N VAL A 89 -29.45 6.93 21.92
CA VAL A 89 -28.89 6.27 20.73
C VAL A 89 -29.58 6.78 19.46
N HIS A 90 -30.90 6.92 19.47
CA HIS A 90 -31.66 7.45 18.35
C HIS A 90 -31.23 8.88 17.99
N ASN A 91 -31.11 9.78 18.98
CA ASN A 91 -30.68 11.16 18.76
C ASN A 91 -29.26 11.22 18.19
N ILE A 92 -28.32 10.43 18.71
CA ILE A 92 -26.96 10.30 18.21
C ILE A 92 -26.97 9.83 16.74
N LEU A 93 -27.79 8.84 16.39
CA LEU A 93 -27.93 8.34 15.03
C LEU A 93 -28.44 9.41 14.04
N GLN A 94 -29.32 10.34 14.48
CA GLN A 94 -29.79 11.46 13.64
C GLN A 94 -28.65 12.43 13.34
N VAL A 95 -27.76 12.70 14.30
CA VAL A 95 -26.56 13.51 14.10
C VAL A 95 -25.60 12.83 13.12
N ILE A 96 -25.32 11.55 13.35
CA ILE A 96 -24.42 10.77 12.46
C ILE A 96 -24.96 10.73 11.03
N LYS A 97 -26.27 10.61 10.84
CA LYS A 97 -26.89 10.58 9.49
C LYS A 97 -26.60 11.86 8.68
N LYS A 98 -26.37 12.98 9.34
CA LYS A 98 -26.02 14.27 8.72
C LYS A 98 -24.51 14.47 8.52
N SER A 99 -23.68 13.52 8.96
CA SER A 99 -22.21 13.59 8.93
C SER A 99 -21.61 12.62 7.89
N GLU A 100 -20.29 12.66 7.72
CA GLU A 100 -19.51 11.72 6.89
C GLU A 100 -19.17 10.41 7.61
N VAL A 101 -19.56 10.25 8.87
CA VAL A 101 -19.27 9.07 9.70
C VAL A 101 -20.12 7.89 9.25
N ASN A 102 -19.49 6.73 9.05
CA ASN A 102 -20.18 5.54 8.57
C ASN A 102 -20.13 4.37 9.57
N ILE A 103 -20.93 4.47 10.62
CA ILE A 103 -21.07 3.43 11.66
C ILE A 103 -21.87 2.19 11.24
N ARG A 104 -22.56 2.23 10.09
CA ARG A 104 -23.29 1.05 9.57
C ARG A 104 -22.39 -0.06 9.06
N LYS A 105 -21.09 0.22 8.88
CA LYS A 105 -20.08 -0.70 8.35
C LYS A 105 -18.93 -0.88 9.33
N LEU A 106 -19.23 -1.10 10.61
CA LEU A 106 -18.22 -1.48 11.57
C LEU A 106 -17.52 -2.76 11.11
N GLN A 107 -16.20 -2.75 11.07
CA GLN A 107 -15.41 -3.87 10.56
C GLN A 107 -14.89 -4.69 11.75
N ILE A 108 -15.14 -6.00 11.73
CA ILE A 108 -14.66 -6.94 12.74
C ILE A 108 -13.14 -6.82 12.90
N GLY A 109 -12.67 -6.79 14.15
CA GLY A 109 -11.26 -6.69 14.51
C GLY A 109 -10.69 -5.27 14.53
N LYS A 110 -11.42 -4.25 14.02
CA LYS A 110 -10.97 -2.85 14.09
C LYS A 110 -11.15 -2.27 15.48
N PRO A 111 -10.21 -1.42 15.94
CA PRO A 111 -10.28 -0.83 17.27
C PRO A 111 -11.34 0.26 17.36
N TYR A 112 -11.93 0.38 18.53
CA TYR A 112 -12.68 1.54 18.96
C TYR A 112 -12.36 1.87 20.41
N THR A 113 -12.50 3.14 20.77
CA THR A 113 -12.26 3.66 22.11
C THR A 113 -13.52 4.32 22.61
N LEU A 114 -13.85 4.06 23.87
CA LEU A 114 -14.86 4.80 24.62
C LEU A 114 -14.18 5.64 25.70
N LEU A 115 -14.54 6.90 25.77
CA LEU A 115 -14.12 7.81 26.82
C LEU A 115 -15.25 7.95 27.85
N PHE A 116 -14.94 7.73 29.12
CA PHE A 116 -15.89 7.84 30.21
C PHE A 116 -15.50 8.98 31.15
N THR A 117 -16.48 9.56 31.84
CA THR A 117 -16.21 10.46 32.97
C THR A 117 -15.48 9.70 34.08
N LYS A 118 -14.71 10.45 34.90
CA LYS A 118 -14.01 9.91 36.08
C LYS A 118 -14.84 9.96 37.36
N ASP A 119 -16.14 10.13 37.24
CA ASP A 119 -17.10 10.20 38.36
C ASP A 119 -17.32 8.82 38.98
N SER A 120 -17.98 8.81 40.14
CA SER A 120 -18.42 7.59 40.81
C SER A 120 -19.34 6.69 39.97
N VAL A 121 -20.07 7.27 39.02
CA VAL A 121 -20.88 6.58 38.02
C VAL A 121 -20.37 6.95 36.63
N PRO A 122 -19.40 6.22 36.05
CA PRO A 122 -18.80 6.53 34.77
C PRO A 122 -19.83 6.60 33.64
N ARG A 123 -19.86 7.69 32.88
CA ARG A 123 -20.77 7.89 31.74
C ARG A 123 -19.97 8.03 30.47
N ALA A 124 -20.36 7.26 29.42
CA ALA A 124 -19.71 7.35 28.13
C ALA A 124 -19.89 8.76 27.49
N GLN A 125 -18.80 9.42 27.15
CA GLN A 125 -18.75 10.77 26.61
C GLN A 125 -18.46 10.78 25.11
N ALA A 126 -17.58 9.92 24.64
CA ALA A 126 -17.23 9.86 23.23
C ALA A 126 -16.95 8.43 22.79
N PHE A 127 -17.29 8.13 21.53
CA PHE A 127 -16.96 6.91 20.81
C PHE A 127 -16.03 7.29 19.67
N ILE A 128 -14.85 6.67 19.62
CA ILE A 128 -13.84 6.90 18.62
C ILE A 128 -13.58 5.60 17.89
N TYR A 129 -13.80 5.56 16.59
CA TYR A 129 -13.65 4.36 15.76
C TYR A 129 -12.57 4.53 14.70
N GLN A 130 -11.68 3.56 14.58
CA GLN A 130 -10.58 3.56 13.62
C GLN A 130 -10.77 2.48 12.55
N PRO A 131 -11.47 2.77 11.43
CA PRO A 131 -11.62 1.83 10.33
C PRO A 131 -10.31 1.55 9.59
N GLY A 132 -9.38 2.50 9.62
CA GLY A 132 -8.08 2.44 8.95
C GLY A 132 -7.02 3.29 9.64
N ILE A 133 -5.84 3.34 9.04
CA ILE A 133 -4.70 4.10 9.57
C ILE A 133 -4.84 5.60 9.27
N GLU A 134 -5.42 5.95 8.12
CA GLU A 134 -5.47 7.31 7.57
C GLU A 134 -6.58 8.19 8.14
N SER A 135 -7.54 7.62 8.86
CA SER A 135 -8.66 8.36 9.43
C SER A 135 -9.29 7.67 10.62
N TYR A 136 -9.98 8.45 11.44
CA TYR A 136 -10.83 7.96 12.52
C TYR A 136 -12.14 8.73 12.56
N ASP A 137 -13.17 8.08 13.06
CA ASP A 137 -14.49 8.66 13.26
C ASP A 137 -14.66 8.99 14.75
N VAL A 138 -15.10 10.20 15.08
CA VAL A 138 -15.41 10.67 16.44
C VAL A 138 -16.91 10.90 16.53
N VAL A 139 -17.53 10.37 17.53
CA VAL A 139 -18.93 10.61 17.89
C VAL A 139 -18.97 11.06 19.33
N GLN A 140 -19.31 12.32 19.59
CA GLN A 140 -19.61 12.85 20.91
C GLN A 140 -20.99 12.38 21.33
N LEU A 141 -21.11 11.76 22.50
CA LEU A 141 -22.30 11.05 22.96
C LEU A 141 -23.15 11.86 23.95
N LYS A 142 -22.56 12.89 24.58
CA LYS A 142 -23.17 13.75 25.59
C LYS A 142 -22.87 15.22 25.33
N ASP A 143 -23.58 16.12 26.01
CA ASP A 143 -23.49 17.56 25.95
C ASP A 143 -23.81 18.14 24.57
N SER A 144 -22.83 18.35 23.73
CA SER A 144 -22.99 18.80 22.35
C SER A 144 -22.80 17.62 21.40
N LEU A 145 -23.88 16.95 21.01
CA LEU A 145 -23.83 15.82 20.09
C LEU A 145 -23.23 16.23 18.74
N TYR A 146 -22.13 15.63 18.36
CA TYR A 146 -21.58 15.77 17.00
C TYR A 146 -20.96 14.44 16.53
N ALA A 147 -20.83 14.31 15.22
CA ALA A 147 -20.13 13.20 14.61
C ALA A 147 -19.26 13.74 13.48
N ASN A 148 -17.98 13.43 13.52
CA ASN A 148 -17.01 13.93 12.56
C ASN A 148 -16.03 12.82 12.13
N LYS A 149 -15.70 12.82 10.85
CA LYS A 149 -14.63 11.99 10.30
C LYS A 149 -13.36 12.81 10.18
N VAL A 150 -12.38 12.46 10.97
CA VAL A 150 -11.09 13.16 10.98
C VAL A 150 -10.11 12.40 10.09
N LYS A 151 -9.59 13.06 9.08
CA LYS A 151 -8.48 12.56 8.27
C LYS A 151 -7.18 12.98 8.94
N LYS A 152 -6.29 12.04 9.17
CA LYS A 152 -4.97 12.32 9.70
C LYS A 152 -4.13 13.05 8.65
N ASN A 153 -3.18 13.85 9.10
CA ASN A 153 -2.23 14.49 8.20
C ASN A 153 -1.32 13.42 7.58
N ILE A 154 -1.25 13.40 6.25
CA ILE A 154 -0.39 12.49 5.50
C ILE A 154 0.79 13.28 4.98
N ARG A 155 1.97 12.93 5.44
CA ARG A 155 3.24 13.48 4.94
C ARG A 155 3.76 12.58 3.81
N VAL A 156 4.11 13.17 2.69
CA VAL A 156 4.78 12.50 1.57
C VAL A 156 6.27 12.74 1.70
N VAL A 157 7.03 11.66 1.77
CA VAL A 157 8.50 11.70 1.93
C VAL A 157 9.15 11.10 0.70
N GLU A 158 10.15 11.77 0.15
CA GLU A 158 11.02 11.22 -0.88
C GLU A 158 12.08 10.35 -0.22
N LEU A 159 12.21 9.13 -0.68
CA LEU A 159 13.11 8.10 -0.16
C LEU A 159 13.93 7.50 -1.31
N GLU A 160 15.06 6.94 -0.92
CA GLU A 160 15.99 6.28 -1.83
C GLU A 160 16.18 4.82 -1.41
N ALA A 161 16.36 3.94 -2.38
CA ALA A 161 16.72 2.55 -2.14
C ALA A 161 17.67 2.04 -3.21
N THR A 162 18.63 1.23 -2.79
CA THR A 162 19.61 0.60 -3.66
C THR A 162 19.76 -0.87 -3.29
N GLY A 163 20.27 -1.68 -4.19
CA GLY A 163 20.55 -3.07 -3.83
C GLY A 163 21.17 -3.86 -4.97
N VAL A 164 21.84 -4.95 -4.59
CA VAL A 164 22.40 -5.96 -5.48
C VAL A 164 21.63 -7.25 -5.30
N ILE A 165 21.10 -7.82 -6.39
CA ILE A 165 20.28 -9.01 -6.36
C ILE A 165 21.13 -10.23 -6.01
N LYS A 166 20.81 -10.88 -4.91
CA LYS A 166 21.42 -12.16 -4.49
C LYS A 166 20.55 -13.38 -4.92
N SER A 167 19.23 -13.23 -4.85
CA SER A 167 18.24 -14.27 -5.19
C SER A 167 17.03 -13.68 -5.94
N SER A 168 16.29 -12.78 -5.31
CA SER A 168 15.14 -12.09 -5.89
C SER A 168 15.08 -10.63 -5.46
N LEU A 169 14.38 -9.80 -6.24
CA LEU A 169 14.18 -8.40 -5.89
C LEU A 169 13.43 -8.27 -4.55
N TYR A 170 12.44 -9.11 -4.29
CA TYR A 170 11.66 -9.10 -3.05
C TYR A 170 12.54 -9.38 -1.82
N GLU A 171 13.37 -10.41 -1.88
CA GLU A 171 14.28 -10.75 -0.78
C GLU A 171 15.34 -9.67 -0.56
N THR A 172 15.87 -9.08 -1.64
CA THR A 172 16.80 -7.96 -1.54
C THR A 172 16.15 -6.76 -0.84
N MET A 173 14.91 -6.39 -1.22
CA MET A 173 14.18 -5.29 -0.56
C MET A 173 13.97 -5.55 0.94
N ASN A 174 13.53 -6.77 1.30
CA ASN A 174 13.30 -7.17 2.67
C ASN A 174 14.60 -7.16 3.52
N ALA A 175 15.66 -7.71 2.99
CA ALA A 175 16.95 -7.79 3.69
C ALA A 175 17.54 -6.40 3.97
N SER A 176 17.28 -5.42 3.09
CA SER A 176 17.71 -4.03 3.26
C SER A 176 16.70 -3.18 4.06
N GLY A 177 15.61 -3.75 4.60
CA GLY A 177 14.62 -3.03 5.39
C GLY A 177 13.70 -2.08 4.59
N TYR A 178 13.72 -2.15 3.26
CA TYR A 178 12.86 -1.34 2.42
C TYR A 178 11.42 -1.86 2.41
N ASN A 179 10.46 -0.99 2.08
CA ASN A 179 9.08 -1.40 1.88
C ASN A 179 9.00 -2.41 0.72
N SER A 180 8.66 -3.67 1.05
CA SER A 180 8.63 -4.78 0.07
C SER A 180 7.67 -4.55 -1.09
N ASN A 181 6.65 -3.67 -0.92
CA ASN A 181 5.78 -3.28 -2.01
C ASN A 181 6.51 -2.54 -3.13
N LEU A 182 7.69 -1.95 -2.87
CA LEU A 182 8.52 -1.31 -3.89
C LEU A 182 8.87 -2.26 -5.03
N THR A 183 8.98 -3.56 -4.75
CA THR A 183 9.14 -4.63 -5.76
C THR A 183 8.06 -4.58 -6.83
N TYR A 184 6.79 -4.40 -6.44
CA TYR A 184 5.67 -4.34 -7.40
C TYR A 184 5.72 -3.07 -8.25
N TYR A 185 6.07 -1.94 -7.65
CA TYR A 185 6.20 -0.67 -8.38
C TYR A 185 7.35 -0.70 -9.39
N LEU A 186 8.51 -1.23 -9.03
CA LEU A 186 9.64 -1.43 -9.95
C LEU A 186 9.30 -2.41 -11.06
N ALA A 187 8.65 -3.53 -10.71
CA ALA A 187 8.21 -4.51 -11.69
C ALA A 187 7.19 -3.93 -12.69
N ASP A 188 6.33 -2.99 -12.27
CA ASP A 188 5.40 -2.30 -13.17
C ASP A 188 6.13 -1.33 -14.10
N VAL A 189 7.08 -0.53 -13.58
CA VAL A 189 7.89 0.40 -14.37
C VAL A 189 8.63 -0.31 -15.49
N TYR A 190 9.29 -1.43 -15.19
CA TYR A 190 10.11 -2.19 -16.14
C TYR A 190 9.41 -3.41 -16.74
N ALA A 191 8.08 -3.55 -16.57
CA ALA A 191 7.30 -4.74 -16.97
C ALA A 191 7.53 -5.22 -18.42
N TRP A 192 8.07 -4.36 -19.28
CA TRP A 192 8.28 -4.62 -20.72
C TRP A 192 9.74 -4.82 -21.08
N THR A 193 10.65 -4.46 -20.18
CA THR A 193 12.09 -4.51 -20.43
C THR A 193 12.76 -5.62 -19.66
N ILE A 194 12.27 -5.92 -18.44
CA ILE A 194 12.84 -6.91 -17.51
C ILE A 194 11.81 -8.00 -17.20
N ASP A 195 12.22 -9.25 -17.18
CA ASP A 195 11.46 -10.36 -16.61
C ASP A 195 11.94 -10.59 -15.16
N PHE A 196 11.22 -10.02 -14.20
CA PHE A 196 11.57 -10.08 -12.78
C PHE A 196 11.52 -11.50 -12.17
N ASN A 197 11.00 -12.49 -12.90
CA ASN A 197 11.13 -13.89 -12.51
C ASN A 197 12.46 -14.53 -12.99
N ARG A 198 13.28 -13.79 -13.72
CA ARG A 198 14.54 -14.24 -14.33
C ARG A 198 15.63 -13.20 -14.16
N LEU A 199 15.76 -12.68 -12.94
CA LEU A 199 16.87 -11.82 -12.57
C LEU A 199 18.11 -12.67 -12.35
N ASP A 200 19.26 -12.16 -12.76
CA ASP A 200 20.52 -12.81 -12.54
C ASP A 200 21.17 -12.32 -11.23
N LYS A 201 21.91 -13.18 -10.54
CA LYS A 201 22.71 -12.79 -9.37
C LYS A 201 23.73 -11.72 -9.81
N GLY A 202 23.78 -10.59 -9.09
CA GLY A 202 24.62 -9.45 -9.44
C GLY A 202 23.88 -8.35 -10.20
N ASP A 203 22.65 -8.58 -10.69
CA ASP A 203 21.79 -7.50 -11.14
C ASP A 203 21.61 -6.48 -10.00
N ARG A 204 21.50 -5.20 -10.32
CA ARG A 204 21.46 -4.15 -9.30
C ARG A 204 20.50 -3.02 -9.67
N PHE A 205 19.99 -2.36 -8.65
CA PHE A 205 19.02 -1.30 -8.83
C PHE A 205 19.30 -0.10 -7.92
N LYS A 206 18.82 1.06 -8.36
CA LYS A 206 18.70 2.30 -7.59
C LYS A 206 17.31 2.86 -7.85
N VAL A 207 16.67 3.42 -6.85
CA VAL A 207 15.33 3.99 -6.99
C VAL A 207 15.14 5.19 -6.09
N ILE A 208 14.52 6.24 -6.61
CA ILE A 208 14.01 7.40 -5.89
C ILE A 208 12.49 7.31 -5.98
N TYR A 209 11.83 7.29 -4.83
CA TYR A 209 10.37 7.10 -4.75
C TYR A 209 9.76 7.96 -3.65
N THR A 210 8.45 8.14 -3.70
CA THR A 210 7.74 8.81 -2.63
C THR A 210 6.86 7.81 -1.87
N GLU A 211 6.86 7.95 -0.55
CA GLU A 211 6.08 7.14 0.36
C GLU A 211 5.26 8.03 1.29
N ARG A 212 4.05 7.61 1.61
CA ARG A 212 3.12 8.35 2.46
C ARG A 212 3.19 7.85 3.88
N PHE A 213 3.29 8.77 4.83
CA PHE A 213 3.35 8.48 6.26
C PHE A 213 2.26 9.21 7.02
N VAL A 214 1.72 8.54 8.02
CA VAL A 214 0.81 9.08 9.03
C VAL A 214 1.53 9.01 10.38
N ASP A 215 1.28 10.01 11.24
CA ASP A 215 1.90 10.10 12.57
C ASP A 215 3.45 9.95 12.50
N ASP A 216 4.05 10.58 11.49
CA ASP A 216 5.48 10.69 11.16
C ASP A 216 6.24 9.38 10.87
N SER A 217 5.75 8.23 11.32
CA SER A 217 6.48 6.96 11.23
C SER A 217 5.71 5.82 10.57
N ILE A 218 4.38 5.90 10.48
CA ILE A 218 3.55 4.80 10.00
C ILE A 218 3.36 4.93 8.49
N SER A 219 4.01 4.05 7.72
CA SER A 219 3.80 3.98 6.27
C SER A 219 2.37 3.57 5.94
N VAL A 220 1.73 4.34 5.08
CA VAL A 220 0.42 4.03 4.49
C VAL A 220 0.55 3.61 3.03
N GLY A 221 1.78 3.47 2.54
CA GLY A 221 2.13 2.91 1.25
C GLY A 221 2.91 3.86 0.34
N ILE A 222 3.53 3.26 -0.65
CA ILE A 222 4.27 3.96 -1.69
C ILE A 222 3.28 4.74 -2.55
N GLU A 223 3.60 6.00 -2.82
CA GLU A 223 2.80 6.84 -3.72
C GLU A 223 3.20 6.60 -5.18
N LYS A 224 4.51 6.71 -5.48
CA LYS A 224 5.05 6.54 -6.83
C LYS A 224 6.56 6.34 -6.86
N ILE A 225 7.08 5.85 -7.96
CA ILE A 225 8.50 5.93 -8.30
C ILE A 225 8.73 7.22 -9.09
N LYS A 226 9.70 8.03 -8.68
CA LYS A 226 10.12 9.26 -9.36
C LYS A 226 11.16 8.97 -10.44
N ALA A 227 12.15 8.16 -10.07
CA ALA A 227 13.18 7.67 -10.97
C ALA A 227 13.70 6.31 -10.54
N ALA A 228 14.14 5.51 -11.48
CA ALA A 228 14.80 4.24 -11.21
C ALA A 228 15.92 3.96 -12.22
N TYR A 229 16.91 3.23 -11.75
CA TYR A 229 17.95 2.61 -12.53
C TYR A 229 17.94 1.12 -12.23
N PHE A 230 17.99 0.29 -13.26
CA PHE A 230 18.13 -1.15 -13.13
C PHE A 230 19.20 -1.65 -14.09
N GLU A 231 20.19 -2.35 -13.56
CA GLU A 231 21.18 -3.02 -14.39
C GLU A 231 20.86 -4.50 -14.43
N HIS A 232 20.54 -5.01 -15.61
CA HIS A 232 20.20 -6.40 -15.86
C HIS A 232 21.08 -6.92 -17.01
N ARG A 233 21.85 -7.97 -16.75
CA ARG A 233 22.79 -8.54 -17.74
C ARG A 233 23.75 -7.51 -18.31
N ASN A 234 24.36 -6.71 -17.46
CA ASN A 234 25.27 -5.61 -17.80
C ASN A 234 24.64 -4.52 -18.70
N LYS A 235 23.30 -4.45 -18.74
CA LYS A 235 22.59 -3.43 -19.48
C LYS A 235 21.92 -2.45 -18.51
N ALA A 236 22.36 -1.21 -18.55
CA ALA A 236 21.77 -0.11 -17.80
C ALA A 236 20.42 0.31 -18.38
N LEU A 237 19.39 0.38 -17.54
CA LEU A 237 18.03 0.75 -17.89
C LEU A 237 17.57 1.85 -16.94
N TYR A 238 17.39 3.06 -17.45
CA TYR A 238 16.84 4.20 -16.72
C TYR A 238 15.33 4.29 -16.88
N ALA A 239 14.66 4.80 -15.86
CA ALA A 239 13.23 5.10 -15.87
C ALA A 239 12.98 6.40 -15.11
N PHE A 240 12.35 7.38 -15.76
CA PHE A 240 11.97 8.65 -15.16
C PHE A 240 10.49 8.88 -15.34
N GLU A 241 9.80 9.20 -14.23
CA GLU A 241 8.40 9.62 -14.27
C GLU A 241 8.26 10.95 -14.97
N PHE A 242 7.31 11.07 -15.89
CA PHE A 242 6.99 12.34 -16.52
C PHE A 242 5.51 12.46 -16.86
N LYS A 243 4.95 13.65 -16.59
CA LYS A 243 3.56 13.94 -16.86
C LYS A 243 3.40 14.47 -18.29
N THR A 244 2.88 13.63 -19.18
CA THR A 244 2.74 13.94 -20.62
C THR A 244 1.48 14.71 -20.98
N ASP A 245 0.43 14.62 -20.14
CA ASP A 245 -0.84 15.34 -20.31
C ASP A 245 -1.34 15.79 -18.94
N SER A 246 -1.22 17.10 -18.69
CA SER A 246 -1.62 17.70 -17.42
C SER A 246 -3.14 17.67 -17.20
N ILE A 247 -3.91 17.80 -18.28
CA ILE A 247 -5.38 17.85 -18.22
C ILE A 247 -5.93 16.45 -17.92
N LYS A 248 -5.40 15.41 -18.60
CA LYS A 248 -5.83 14.02 -18.40
C LYS A 248 -5.08 13.31 -17.28
N GLY A 249 -4.09 13.97 -16.65
CA GLY A 249 -3.27 13.40 -15.61
C GLY A 249 -2.53 12.12 -16.07
N ILE A 250 -2.08 12.09 -17.34
CA ILE A 250 -1.35 10.94 -17.88
C ILE A 250 0.09 11.05 -17.45
N VAL A 251 0.55 10.07 -16.70
CA VAL A 251 1.93 9.91 -16.25
C VAL A 251 2.49 8.66 -16.89
N ASP A 252 3.66 8.77 -17.48
CA ASP A 252 4.39 7.66 -18.11
C ASP A 252 5.85 7.64 -17.66
N TYR A 253 6.52 6.52 -17.86
CA TYR A 253 7.96 6.38 -17.62
C TYR A 253 8.73 6.38 -18.93
N PHE A 254 9.84 7.14 -18.96
CA PHE A 254 10.72 7.29 -20.11
C PHE A 254 12.15 6.98 -19.71
N ASP A 255 12.93 6.46 -20.67
CA ASP A 255 14.37 6.31 -20.49
C ASP A 255 15.09 7.68 -20.60
N ASP A 256 16.39 7.69 -20.36
CA ASP A 256 17.27 8.87 -20.44
C ASP A 256 17.34 9.51 -21.86
N ARG A 257 16.83 8.81 -22.89
CA ARG A 257 16.72 9.28 -24.28
C ARG A 257 15.31 9.72 -24.65
N ALA A 258 14.40 9.84 -23.66
CA ALA A 258 13.01 10.17 -23.85
C ALA A 258 12.20 9.12 -24.64
N LYS A 259 12.64 7.86 -24.65
CA LYS A 259 11.89 6.74 -25.20
C LYS A 259 10.94 6.21 -24.11
N ASN A 260 9.67 6.07 -24.44
CA ASN A 260 8.67 5.54 -23.50
C ASN A 260 8.95 4.07 -23.17
N LEU A 261 9.00 3.73 -21.88
CA LEU A 261 9.25 2.38 -21.40
C LEU A 261 8.01 1.48 -21.48
N ARG A 262 6.82 2.06 -21.55
CA ARG A 262 5.59 1.29 -21.74
C ARG A 262 5.48 0.79 -23.17
N ARG A 263 4.93 -0.41 -23.34
CA ARG A 263 4.42 -0.84 -24.64
C ARG A 263 2.98 -0.34 -24.81
N ALA A 264 2.55 -0.21 -26.06
CA ALA A 264 1.18 0.19 -26.37
C ALA A 264 0.13 -0.74 -25.75
N PHE A 265 0.46 -1.99 -25.48
CA PHE A 265 -0.43 -2.99 -24.87
C PHE A 265 0.28 -3.84 -23.83
N LEU A 266 -0.40 -4.13 -22.69
CA LEU A 266 0.05 -5.11 -21.71
C LEU A 266 0.14 -6.52 -22.32
N LYS A 267 1.14 -7.31 -21.93
CA LYS A 267 1.31 -8.71 -22.37
C LYS A 267 0.13 -9.60 -21.97
N ALA A 268 -0.46 -9.32 -20.81
CA ALA A 268 -1.57 -10.06 -20.24
C ALA A 268 -2.56 -9.11 -19.56
N PRO A 269 -3.86 -9.41 -19.59
CA PRO A 269 -4.88 -8.63 -18.90
C PRO A 269 -4.98 -8.96 -17.39
N VAL A 270 -4.22 -9.92 -16.90
CA VAL A 270 -4.26 -10.44 -15.52
C VAL A 270 -2.84 -10.65 -15.04
N ALA A 271 -2.51 -10.14 -13.84
CA ALA A 271 -1.24 -10.38 -13.22
C ALA A 271 -1.07 -11.87 -12.84
N PHE A 272 0.16 -12.38 -12.91
CA PHE A 272 0.52 -13.74 -12.48
C PHE A 272 -0.34 -14.87 -13.08
N SER A 273 -0.79 -14.71 -14.33
CA SER A 273 -1.66 -15.67 -14.99
C SER A 273 -0.88 -16.61 -15.93
N ARG A 274 -1.37 -17.83 -16.04
CA ARG A 274 -0.89 -18.83 -17.01
C ARG A 274 -1.78 -18.81 -18.25
N ILE A 275 -1.19 -18.79 -19.46
CA ILE A 275 -1.95 -19.01 -20.70
C ILE A 275 -2.39 -20.48 -20.72
N SER A 276 -3.72 -20.69 -20.64
CA SER A 276 -4.32 -22.03 -20.70
C SER A 276 -4.70 -22.43 -22.12
N SER A 277 -5.02 -21.44 -23.02
CA SER A 277 -5.32 -21.69 -24.42
C SER A 277 -4.93 -20.51 -25.28
N ARG A 278 -4.17 -20.74 -26.33
CA ARG A 278 -3.77 -19.69 -27.30
C ARG A 278 -4.82 -19.47 -28.39
N TYR A 279 -4.72 -18.35 -29.10
CA TYR A 279 -5.46 -18.11 -30.34
C TYR A 279 -5.15 -19.25 -31.33
N ASN A 280 -6.21 -19.93 -31.80
CA ASN A 280 -6.09 -21.05 -32.73
C ASN A 280 -7.37 -21.24 -33.56
N LEU A 281 -7.29 -21.00 -34.85
CA LEU A 281 -8.43 -21.14 -35.74
C LEU A 281 -8.80 -22.60 -36.05
N LYS A 282 -7.88 -23.52 -35.82
CA LYS A 282 -8.03 -24.97 -36.06
C LYS A 282 -8.01 -25.78 -34.76
N ARG A 283 -8.50 -25.19 -33.61
CA ARG A 283 -8.53 -25.87 -32.33
C ARG A 283 -9.50 -27.07 -32.37
N ARG A 284 -8.94 -28.26 -32.19
CA ARG A 284 -9.73 -29.48 -32.02
C ARG A 284 -10.16 -29.60 -30.56
N ILE A 285 -11.44 -29.77 -30.31
CA ILE A 285 -11.96 -30.00 -28.95
C ILE A 285 -12.25 -31.49 -28.87
N ALA A 286 -11.47 -32.24 -28.09
CA ALA A 286 -11.57 -33.71 -27.97
C ALA A 286 -12.98 -34.14 -27.56
N TYR A 287 -13.60 -33.44 -26.62
CA TYR A 287 -14.94 -33.75 -26.12
C TYR A 287 -16.04 -33.67 -27.22
N TYR A 288 -15.89 -32.81 -28.22
CA TYR A 288 -16.91 -32.65 -29.30
C TYR A 288 -16.50 -33.30 -30.62
N GLY A 289 -15.31 -33.88 -30.70
CA GLY A 289 -14.78 -34.50 -31.95
C GLY A 289 -14.63 -33.52 -33.13
N ARG A 290 -14.89 -32.23 -32.96
CA ARG A 290 -14.92 -31.22 -34.02
C ARG A 290 -13.95 -30.06 -33.80
N VAL A 291 -13.60 -29.41 -34.91
CA VAL A 291 -12.81 -28.20 -34.92
C VAL A 291 -13.69 -26.99 -34.55
N LYS A 292 -13.31 -26.27 -33.49
CA LYS A 292 -13.97 -25.01 -33.12
C LYS A 292 -12.91 -23.91 -32.98
N PRO A 293 -12.95 -22.87 -33.82
CA PRO A 293 -11.99 -21.79 -33.76
C PRO A 293 -11.98 -21.09 -32.41
N HIS A 294 -10.81 -20.89 -31.84
CA HIS A 294 -10.57 -20.07 -30.64
C HIS A 294 -9.95 -18.73 -31.05
N LYS A 295 -10.79 -17.68 -31.16
CA LYS A 295 -10.39 -16.34 -31.61
C LYS A 295 -9.96 -15.44 -30.47
N GLY A 296 -9.32 -15.97 -29.42
CA GLY A 296 -8.80 -15.28 -28.26
C GLY A 296 -7.65 -16.04 -27.60
N THR A 297 -7.10 -15.48 -26.54
CA THR A 297 -6.12 -16.11 -25.64
C THR A 297 -6.73 -16.23 -24.27
N ASP A 298 -6.77 -17.42 -23.70
CA ASP A 298 -7.30 -17.69 -22.37
C ASP A 298 -6.21 -17.61 -21.32
N TYR A 299 -6.40 -16.73 -20.35
CA TYR A 299 -5.52 -16.55 -19.18
C TYR A 299 -6.22 -17.11 -17.95
N ALA A 300 -5.77 -18.26 -17.47
CA ALA A 300 -6.29 -18.90 -16.27
C ALA A 300 -5.87 -18.11 -15.02
N ALA A 301 -6.85 -17.80 -14.19
CA ALA A 301 -6.65 -17.13 -12.91
C ALA A 301 -7.84 -17.42 -11.99
N ALA A 302 -7.66 -17.29 -10.67
CA ALA A 302 -8.71 -17.53 -9.69
C ALA A 302 -9.89 -16.57 -9.87
N VAL A 303 -11.11 -17.04 -9.54
CA VAL A 303 -12.31 -16.20 -9.54
C VAL A 303 -12.10 -15.01 -8.60
N GLY A 304 -12.39 -13.80 -9.10
CA GLY A 304 -12.18 -12.56 -8.34
C GLY A 304 -10.85 -11.87 -8.57
N THR A 305 -9.90 -12.49 -9.32
CA THR A 305 -8.67 -11.81 -9.71
C THR A 305 -8.98 -10.57 -10.57
N PRO A 306 -8.34 -9.42 -10.31
CA PRO A 306 -8.56 -8.20 -11.12
C PRO A 306 -8.17 -8.40 -12.59
N ILE A 307 -9.03 -7.92 -13.49
CA ILE A 307 -8.77 -7.84 -14.93
C ILE A 307 -8.43 -6.40 -15.26
N MET A 308 -7.31 -6.17 -15.92
CA MET A 308 -6.79 -4.85 -16.28
C MET A 308 -7.02 -4.53 -17.75
N ALA A 309 -7.28 -3.25 -18.04
CA ALA A 309 -7.24 -2.74 -19.41
C ALA A 309 -5.80 -2.85 -19.96
N THR A 310 -5.63 -3.54 -21.08
CA THR A 310 -4.28 -3.75 -21.64
C THR A 310 -3.71 -2.54 -22.35
N ALA A 311 -4.50 -1.50 -22.61
CA ALA A 311 -4.05 -0.21 -23.14
C ALA A 311 -5.07 0.88 -22.81
N ASN A 312 -4.65 2.16 -22.94
CA ASN A 312 -5.55 3.30 -22.80
C ASN A 312 -6.66 3.23 -23.86
N GLY A 313 -7.89 3.58 -23.49
CA GLY A 313 -8.99 3.61 -24.46
C GLY A 313 -10.35 3.90 -23.85
N THR A 314 -11.36 3.90 -24.71
CA THR A 314 -12.76 4.12 -24.29
C THR A 314 -13.53 2.80 -24.33
N VAL A 315 -14.29 2.53 -23.29
CA VAL A 315 -15.18 1.36 -23.21
C VAL A 315 -16.32 1.53 -24.22
N VAL A 316 -16.37 0.65 -25.21
CA VAL A 316 -17.41 0.67 -26.24
C VAL A 316 -18.50 -0.38 -26.01
N LYS A 317 -18.23 -1.40 -25.21
CA LYS A 317 -19.23 -2.37 -24.73
C LYS A 317 -18.93 -2.81 -23.31
N ALA A 318 -19.94 -2.88 -22.45
CA ALA A 318 -19.91 -3.43 -21.10
C ALA A 318 -21.26 -4.15 -20.90
N SER A 319 -21.37 -5.42 -21.31
CA SER A 319 -22.64 -6.14 -21.46
C SER A 319 -22.49 -7.61 -21.09
N TYR A 320 -23.56 -8.35 -21.23
CA TYR A 320 -23.64 -9.80 -21.08
C TYR A 320 -24.18 -10.45 -22.34
N THR A 321 -23.60 -11.59 -22.73
CA THR A 321 -24.20 -12.49 -23.75
C THR A 321 -24.01 -13.94 -23.29
N ARG A 322 -24.89 -14.84 -23.74
CA ARG A 322 -24.80 -16.26 -23.37
C ARG A 322 -23.44 -16.89 -23.69
N GLY A 323 -22.80 -16.48 -24.79
CA GLY A 323 -21.49 -17.01 -25.19
C GLY A 323 -20.30 -16.36 -24.44
N ASN A 324 -20.32 -15.03 -24.31
CA ASN A 324 -19.18 -14.30 -23.72
C ASN A 324 -19.27 -14.15 -22.19
N GLY A 325 -20.44 -14.42 -21.59
CA GLY A 325 -20.71 -14.04 -20.22
C GLY A 325 -20.70 -12.52 -20.04
N ASN A 326 -20.36 -12.05 -18.85
CA ASN A 326 -20.06 -10.66 -18.63
C ASN A 326 -18.77 -10.29 -19.36
N TYR A 327 -18.81 -9.23 -20.16
CA TYR A 327 -17.65 -8.82 -20.94
C TYR A 327 -17.53 -7.31 -21.07
N VAL A 328 -16.30 -6.85 -21.31
CA VAL A 328 -15.95 -5.48 -21.63
C VAL A 328 -15.20 -5.46 -22.95
N LYS A 329 -15.51 -4.48 -23.83
CA LYS A 329 -14.75 -4.19 -25.05
C LYS A 329 -14.27 -2.73 -24.99
N ILE A 330 -12.97 -2.53 -25.23
CA ILE A 330 -12.30 -1.22 -25.19
C ILE A 330 -11.78 -0.90 -26.58
N LYS A 331 -12.11 0.29 -27.09
CA LYS A 331 -11.54 0.85 -28.34
C LYS A 331 -10.36 1.73 -27.96
N HIS A 332 -9.18 1.37 -28.44
CA HIS A 332 -7.95 2.10 -28.14
C HIS A 332 -7.66 3.20 -29.16
N ASN A 333 -7.92 2.91 -30.42
CA ASN A 333 -7.80 3.86 -31.54
C ASN A 333 -8.59 3.35 -32.76
N ARG A 334 -8.33 3.93 -33.95
CA ARG A 334 -9.00 3.50 -35.20
C ARG A 334 -8.67 2.06 -35.60
N THR A 335 -7.46 1.57 -35.23
CA THR A 335 -6.92 0.27 -35.65
C THR A 335 -7.19 -0.82 -34.63
N TYR A 336 -7.07 -0.53 -33.32
CA TYR A 336 -7.01 -1.54 -32.27
C TYR A 336 -8.16 -1.45 -31.27
N ALA A 337 -8.68 -2.62 -30.90
CA ALA A 337 -9.60 -2.79 -29.77
C ALA A 337 -9.28 -4.09 -29.03
N THR A 338 -9.64 -4.18 -27.76
CA THR A 338 -9.52 -5.39 -26.95
C THR A 338 -10.86 -5.76 -26.31
N GLN A 339 -11.03 -7.03 -25.99
CA GLN A 339 -12.26 -7.53 -25.39
C GLN A 339 -11.91 -8.60 -24.35
N TYR A 340 -12.59 -8.55 -23.20
CA TYR A 340 -12.32 -9.34 -22.00
C TYR A 340 -13.60 -10.06 -21.59
N LEU A 341 -13.61 -11.38 -21.59
CA LEU A 341 -14.80 -12.21 -21.43
C LEU A 341 -14.80 -12.98 -20.11
N HIS A 342 -15.94 -13.59 -19.82
CA HIS A 342 -16.19 -14.50 -18.70
C HIS A 342 -16.02 -13.87 -17.31
N MET A 343 -16.19 -12.54 -17.20
CA MET A 343 -16.04 -11.81 -15.97
C MET A 343 -17.08 -12.22 -14.92
N LYS A 344 -16.70 -12.27 -13.64
CA LYS A 344 -17.63 -12.34 -12.51
C LYS A 344 -18.53 -11.10 -12.47
N ARG A 345 -17.92 -9.92 -12.59
CA ARG A 345 -18.58 -8.61 -12.66
C ARG A 345 -17.70 -7.60 -13.40
N ARG A 346 -18.34 -6.60 -13.95
CA ARG A 346 -17.70 -5.46 -14.59
C ARG A 346 -17.55 -4.31 -13.60
N LYS A 347 -16.48 -3.52 -13.72
CA LYS A 347 -16.25 -2.30 -12.92
C LYS A 347 -16.56 -1.02 -13.70
N VAL A 348 -16.59 -1.10 -15.03
CA VAL A 348 -16.64 0.04 -15.94
C VAL A 348 -17.94 0.06 -16.75
N ARG A 349 -18.32 1.22 -17.28
CA ARG A 349 -19.50 1.48 -18.10
C ARG A 349 -19.13 1.95 -19.50
N VAL A 350 -20.05 1.81 -20.45
CA VAL A 350 -19.87 2.32 -21.82
C VAL A 350 -19.64 3.83 -21.81
N GLY A 351 -18.74 4.32 -22.65
CA GLY A 351 -18.31 5.70 -22.71
C GLY A 351 -17.17 6.06 -21.75
N GLN A 352 -16.91 5.25 -20.73
CA GLN A 352 -15.83 5.51 -19.77
C GLN A 352 -14.46 5.37 -20.43
N TYR A 353 -13.60 6.36 -20.24
CA TYR A 353 -12.19 6.27 -20.56
C TYR A 353 -11.46 5.48 -19.48
N VAL A 354 -10.57 4.57 -19.87
CA VAL A 354 -9.73 3.77 -18.99
C VAL A 354 -8.26 3.90 -19.43
N LYS A 355 -7.36 3.89 -18.44
CA LYS A 355 -5.93 3.87 -18.67
C LYS A 355 -5.42 2.42 -18.71
N GLN A 356 -4.28 2.19 -19.32
CA GLN A 356 -3.58 0.92 -19.25
C GLN A 356 -3.30 0.58 -17.77
N GLY A 357 -3.63 -0.66 -17.35
CA GLY A 357 -3.51 -1.10 -15.96
C GLY A 357 -4.78 -0.87 -15.11
N ASP A 358 -5.73 -0.04 -15.54
CA ASP A 358 -6.97 0.15 -14.79
C ASP A 358 -7.75 -1.15 -14.65
N VAL A 359 -8.25 -1.45 -13.45
CA VAL A 359 -9.12 -2.59 -13.21
C VAL A 359 -10.49 -2.34 -13.84
N ILE A 360 -10.86 -3.18 -14.81
CA ILE A 360 -12.12 -3.09 -15.56
C ILE A 360 -13.17 -4.11 -15.13
N GLY A 361 -12.78 -5.08 -14.32
CA GLY A 361 -13.64 -6.15 -13.79
C GLY A 361 -12.84 -7.22 -13.09
N TRP A 362 -13.46 -8.36 -12.84
CA TRP A 362 -12.85 -9.48 -12.13
C TRP A 362 -13.10 -10.79 -12.85
N VAL A 363 -12.11 -11.68 -12.83
CA VAL A 363 -12.19 -13.03 -13.40
C VAL A 363 -13.39 -13.77 -12.83
N GLY A 364 -14.10 -14.48 -13.70
CA GLY A 364 -15.27 -15.29 -13.35
C GLY A 364 -15.35 -16.56 -14.18
N MET A 365 -16.58 -17.08 -14.23
CA MET A 365 -16.96 -18.26 -14.99
C MET A 365 -18.32 -18.04 -15.69
N THR A 366 -18.66 -16.80 -16.08
CA THR A 366 -19.93 -16.50 -16.71
C THR A 366 -19.87 -16.78 -18.22
N GLY A 367 -21.02 -17.19 -18.80
CA GLY A 367 -21.11 -17.54 -20.21
C GLY A 367 -20.62 -18.97 -20.53
N ASN A 368 -20.19 -19.20 -21.77
CA ASN A 368 -19.75 -20.51 -22.21
C ASN A 368 -18.26 -20.72 -21.91
N THR A 369 -17.95 -21.29 -20.75
CA THR A 369 -16.60 -21.56 -20.25
C THR A 369 -16.56 -22.85 -19.42
N SER A 370 -15.41 -23.54 -19.39
CA SER A 370 -15.18 -24.76 -18.62
C SER A 370 -14.42 -24.53 -17.30
N GLY A 371 -13.98 -23.32 -17.01
CA GLY A 371 -13.22 -23.02 -15.81
C GLY A 371 -12.89 -21.53 -15.64
N PRO A 372 -12.37 -21.11 -14.48
CA PRO A 372 -12.04 -19.71 -14.21
C PRO A 372 -10.92 -19.21 -15.13
N HIS A 373 -11.21 -18.21 -15.96
CA HIS A 373 -10.24 -17.56 -16.82
C HIS A 373 -10.79 -16.25 -17.38
N VAL A 374 -9.93 -15.42 -17.97
CA VAL A 374 -10.34 -14.36 -18.88
C VAL A 374 -9.97 -14.74 -20.30
N CYS A 375 -10.95 -14.79 -21.21
CA CYS A 375 -10.69 -14.92 -22.64
C CYS A 375 -10.42 -13.52 -23.20
N TYR A 376 -9.17 -13.27 -23.55
CA TYR A 376 -8.70 -12.00 -24.10
C TYR A 376 -8.70 -12.04 -25.61
N ARG A 377 -9.49 -11.15 -26.23
CA ARG A 377 -9.57 -11.02 -27.69
C ARG A 377 -8.95 -9.71 -28.15
N PHE A 378 -8.06 -9.80 -29.11
CA PHE A 378 -7.38 -8.68 -29.71
C PHE A 378 -7.93 -8.41 -31.11
N TRP A 379 -8.28 -7.16 -31.38
CA TRP A 379 -8.87 -6.74 -32.64
C TRP A 379 -7.96 -5.76 -33.37
N LYS A 380 -7.72 -6.01 -34.66
CA LYS A 380 -7.01 -5.11 -35.57
C LYS A 380 -7.87 -4.86 -36.81
N ASN A 381 -8.15 -3.61 -37.13
CA ASN A 381 -9.00 -3.22 -38.25
C ASN A 381 -10.34 -4.01 -38.31
N GLY A 382 -11.00 -4.15 -37.15
CA GLY A 382 -12.29 -4.86 -37.07
C GLY A 382 -12.23 -6.39 -37.08
N ARG A 383 -11.06 -7.01 -37.20
CA ARG A 383 -10.89 -8.47 -37.23
C ARG A 383 -10.16 -8.95 -35.97
N GLN A 384 -10.56 -10.10 -35.43
CA GLN A 384 -9.84 -10.77 -34.32
C GLN A 384 -8.55 -11.39 -34.82
N VAL A 385 -7.45 -11.09 -34.19
CA VAL A 385 -6.11 -11.56 -34.56
C VAL A 385 -5.36 -12.12 -33.33
N ASP A 386 -4.34 -12.91 -33.56
CA ASP A 386 -3.43 -13.36 -32.53
C ASP A 386 -2.51 -12.21 -32.11
N PRO A 387 -2.60 -11.70 -30.85
CA PRO A 387 -1.79 -10.59 -30.41
C PRO A 387 -0.28 -10.91 -30.41
N PHE A 388 0.10 -12.18 -30.22
CA PHE A 388 1.51 -12.60 -30.19
C PHE A 388 2.17 -12.61 -31.57
N LYS A 389 1.38 -12.66 -32.62
CA LYS A 389 1.84 -12.58 -34.02
C LYS A 389 1.81 -11.15 -34.58
N GLN A 390 1.35 -10.17 -33.81
CA GLN A 390 1.32 -8.80 -34.28
C GLN A 390 2.60 -8.05 -33.87
N LYS A 391 3.18 -7.31 -34.82
CA LYS A 391 4.11 -6.23 -34.50
C LYS A 391 3.29 -5.10 -33.90
N LEU A 392 3.15 -5.09 -32.59
CA LEU A 392 2.43 -4.03 -31.88
C LEU A 392 3.26 -2.77 -31.87
N PRO A 393 2.63 -1.59 -32.02
CA PRO A 393 3.39 -0.34 -31.95
C PRO A 393 4.04 -0.23 -30.57
N GLU A 394 5.21 0.39 -30.52
CA GLU A 394 5.79 0.90 -29.28
C GLU A 394 4.84 1.98 -28.74
N ALA A 395 4.89 2.24 -27.43
CA ALA A 395 4.15 3.38 -26.87
C ALA A 395 4.62 4.66 -27.60
N LYS A 396 3.69 5.62 -27.72
CA LYS A 396 4.02 6.88 -28.39
C LYS A 396 5.26 7.51 -27.72
N PRO A 397 6.30 7.86 -28.47
CA PRO A 397 7.41 8.61 -27.93
C PRO A 397 6.90 9.95 -27.41
N ILE A 398 7.65 10.54 -26.48
CA ILE A 398 7.33 11.89 -26.01
C ILE A 398 7.27 12.86 -27.21
N SER A 399 6.32 13.77 -27.20
CA SER A 399 6.20 14.74 -28.31
C SER A 399 7.47 15.61 -28.41
N LYS A 400 7.83 16.03 -29.62
CA LYS A 400 9.00 16.91 -29.84
C LYS A 400 8.98 18.14 -28.94
N LYS A 401 7.77 18.72 -28.72
CA LYS A 401 7.58 19.89 -27.85
C LYS A 401 7.94 19.60 -26.38
N LEU A 402 7.58 18.42 -25.87
CA LEU A 402 7.82 18.04 -24.47
C LEU A 402 9.21 17.44 -24.25
N ARG A 403 9.92 17.05 -25.31
CA ARG A 403 11.21 16.38 -25.20
C ARG A 403 12.27 17.23 -24.50
N THR A 404 12.40 18.51 -24.88
CA THR A 404 13.32 19.42 -24.21
C THR A 404 12.96 19.62 -22.74
N GLN A 405 11.69 19.88 -22.46
CA GLN A 405 11.19 20.01 -21.09
C GLN A 405 11.48 18.75 -20.26
N PHE A 406 11.26 17.56 -20.82
CA PHE A 406 11.58 16.30 -20.18
C PHE A 406 13.07 16.17 -19.84
N LEU A 407 13.95 16.42 -20.82
CA LEU A 407 15.40 16.29 -20.60
C LEU A 407 15.92 17.26 -19.53
N THR A 408 15.41 18.50 -19.50
CA THR A 408 15.74 19.46 -18.43
C THR A 408 15.20 18.98 -17.08
N TYR A 409 13.98 18.42 -17.04
CA TYR A 409 13.36 17.92 -15.81
C TYR A 409 14.12 16.75 -15.19
N ILE A 410 14.62 15.82 -16.01
CA ILE A 410 15.29 14.61 -15.49
C ILE A 410 16.73 14.86 -15.03
N GLU A 411 17.40 15.93 -15.47
CA GLU A 411 18.83 16.16 -15.21
C GLU A 411 19.19 16.14 -13.72
N PRO A 412 18.51 16.91 -12.82
CA PRO A 412 18.82 16.87 -11.40
C PRO A 412 18.50 15.50 -10.78
N VAL A 413 17.40 14.88 -11.18
CA VAL A 413 16.98 13.57 -10.64
C VAL A 413 17.92 12.45 -11.13
N ARG A 414 18.40 12.52 -12.36
CA ARG A 414 19.40 11.61 -12.91
C ARG A 414 20.73 11.72 -12.16
N THR A 415 21.16 12.95 -11.85
CA THR A 415 22.36 13.20 -11.05
C THR A 415 22.21 12.59 -9.66
N GLN A 416 21.11 12.86 -8.96
CA GLN A 416 20.80 12.26 -7.66
C GLN A 416 20.82 10.73 -7.71
N LEU A 417 20.13 10.12 -8.70
CA LEU A 417 20.09 8.67 -8.89
C LEU A 417 21.48 8.07 -9.14
N ASN A 418 22.34 8.75 -9.90
CA ASN A 418 23.70 8.29 -10.17
C ASN A 418 24.61 8.38 -8.96
N CYS A 419 24.42 9.39 -8.09
CA CYS A 419 25.18 9.56 -6.85
C CYS A 419 24.89 8.50 -5.80
N LEU A 420 23.75 7.78 -5.89
CA LEU A 420 23.48 6.67 -4.98
C LEU A 420 24.55 5.58 -5.14
N SER A 421 25.17 5.15 -4.05
CA SER A 421 26.07 4.00 -4.04
C SER A 421 25.28 2.69 -3.93
N PHE A 422 25.80 1.61 -4.49
CA PHE A 422 25.33 0.28 -4.11
C PHE A 422 25.98 -0.07 -2.78
N GLU A 423 25.21 -0.51 -1.79
CA GLU A 423 25.78 -1.03 -0.54
C GLU A 423 26.72 -2.19 -0.86
N GLN A 424 28.00 -2.01 -0.62
CA GLN A 424 28.95 -3.11 -0.56
C GLN A 424 28.72 -3.78 0.78
N ASN A 425 28.29 -5.06 0.75
CA ASN A 425 28.29 -5.86 1.97
C ASN A 425 29.74 -6.04 2.41
N THR A 426 30.07 -5.50 3.56
CA THR A 426 31.34 -5.64 4.26
C THR A 426 31.70 -7.10 4.66
N GLU A 427 30.91 -8.09 4.24
CA GLU A 427 31.19 -9.51 4.50
C GLU A 427 32.22 -10.13 3.57
N ASP A 428 32.49 -9.55 2.37
CA ASP A 428 33.46 -10.11 1.44
C ASP A 428 34.91 -9.62 1.66
N GLU A 429 35.13 -8.57 2.45
CA GLU A 429 36.50 -8.09 2.76
C GLU A 429 37.20 -8.90 3.86
N THR A 430 36.46 -9.60 4.70
CA THR A 430 37.05 -10.43 5.76
C THR A 430 37.56 -11.82 5.26
N LEU A 431 37.16 -12.25 4.08
CA LEU A 431 37.63 -13.49 3.46
C LEU A 431 38.85 -13.32 2.55
N ALA A 432 39.23 -12.10 2.23
CA ALA A 432 40.43 -11.80 1.41
C ALA A 432 41.68 -11.50 2.23
N MET A 433 41.60 -11.47 3.57
CA MET A 433 42.71 -11.22 4.47
C MET A 433 43.10 -12.40 5.37
N ASN A 434 42.68 -13.63 5.06
CA ASN A 434 43.14 -14.85 5.75
C ASN A 434 43.80 -15.81 4.77
#